data_aee53bb74ecd550eee3b0d834285a413
#
_entry.id   aee53bb74ecd550eee3b0d834285a413
#
_cell.length_a   1.000
_cell.length_b   1.000
_cell.length_c   1.000
_cell.angle_alpha   90.00
_cell.angle_beta   90.00
_cell.angle_gamma   90.00
#
_symmetry.space_group_name_H-M   'P 1'
#
loop_
_entity.id
_entity.type
_entity.pdbx_description
1 polymer ?
#
loop_
_entity_poly.entity_id
_entity_poly.type
_entity_poly.pdbx_seq_one_letter_code
_entity_poly.pdbx_strand_id
1 'polypeptide(L)'
;LEARLDRVLPGLMAEYDAEMWVLSMREYAEDPVFWSVVAPTTFAARRRSIYVFTRRPDGSVERLALGGGTQGGVYEAFRSSRPVSEREGDGEGNAELWGNEQWWLFRELVEDRDPASIVLNIDEHQAFSDGLHAGEREALERALGPYVDRVVREPRLAVDYIAVRVPEMMPRYREVEETVHAILSRAFSNAVVTPGETTTDDVRWWLRERIR
;
A
#
# COMPACT_ATOMS: atom_id res chain seq x y z
N LEU A 1 -9.72 1.47 -7.63
CA LEU A 1 -8.79 2.13 -6.70
C LEU A 1 -9.45 3.35 -6.07
N GLU A 2 -9.78 4.39 -6.85
CA GLU A 2 -10.37 5.64 -6.37
C GLU A 2 -11.56 5.42 -5.43
N ALA A 3 -12.53 4.60 -5.84
CA ALA A 3 -13.70 4.30 -5.03
C ALA A 3 -13.37 3.77 -3.61
N ARG A 4 -12.28 3.02 -3.46
CA ARG A 4 -11.81 2.56 -2.13
C ARG A 4 -11.15 3.69 -1.36
N LEU A 5 -10.31 4.47 -2.02
CA LEU A 5 -9.62 5.60 -1.40
C LEU A 5 -10.60 6.72 -1.00
N ASP A 6 -11.66 6.94 -1.79
CA ASP A 6 -12.62 8.01 -1.54
C ASP A 6 -13.69 7.64 -0.50
N ARG A 7 -14.14 6.37 -0.50
CA ARG A 7 -15.31 5.96 0.28
C ARG A 7 -15.00 5.03 1.45
N VAL A 8 -13.89 4.31 1.40
CA VAL A 8 -13.53 3.33 2.44
C VAL A 8 -12.47 3.88 3.38
N LEU A 9 -11.38 4.41 2.83
CA LEU A 9 -10.25 4.86 3.63
C LEU A 9 -10.62 5.94 4.66
N PRO A 10 -11.42 6.98 4.33
CA PRO A 10 -11.79 7.99 5.31
C PRO A 10 -12.53 7.42 6.53
N GLY A 11 -13.45 6.49 6.29
CA GLY A 11 -14.18 5.81 7.36
C GLY A 11 -13.28 4.97 8.26
N LEU A 12 -12.35 4.21 7.68
CA LEU A 12 -11.40 3.40 8.44
C LEU A 12 -10.41 4.25 9.23
N MET A 13 -9.87 5.32 8.64
CA MET A 13 -8.99 6.23 9.37
C MET A 13 -9.71 6.92 10.54
N ALA A 14 -10.99 7.21 10.39
CA ALA A 14 -11.79 7.75 11.50
C ALA A 14 -12.10 6.69 12.56
N GLU A 15 -12.44 5.45 12.17
CA GLU A 15 -12.71 4.33 13.08
C GLU A 15 -11.51 3.99 13.96
N TYR A 16 -10.32 4.01 13.38
CA TYR A 16 -9.07 3.67 14.08
C TYR A 16 -8.31 4.87 14.63
N ASP A 17 -8.92 6.05 14.62
CA ASP A 17 -8.33 7.31 15.08
C ASP A 17 -6.95 7.59 14.48
N ALA A 18 -6.77 7.22 13.22
CA ALA A 18 -5.57 7.48 12.44
C ALA A 18 -5.66 8.87 11.79
N GLU A 19 -4.86 9.82 12.24
CA GLU A 19 -4.77 11.12 11.57
C GLU A 19 -3.84 11.07 10.36
N MET A 20 -2.77 10.29 10.45
CA MET A 20 -1.85 10.04 9.34
C MET A 20 -1.56 8.54 9.23
N TRP A 21 -1.59 8.01 8.00
CA TRP A 21 -1.14 6.66 7.68
C TRP A 21 -0.01 6.75 6.66
N VAL A 22 1.14 6.15 6.96
CA VAL A 22 2.34 6.22 6.13
C VAL A 22 2.72 4.84 5.64
N LEU A 23 2.85 4.71 4.33
CA LEU A 23 3.37 3.53 3.66
C LEU A 23 4.71 3.89 3.01
N SER A 24 5.81 3.35 3.54
CA SER A 24 7.13 3.51 2.98
C SER A 24 7.73 2.16 2.61
N MET A 25 8.19 2.04 1.37
CA MET A 25 8.68 0.79 0.83
C MET A 25 9.74 0.99 -0.24
N ARG A 26 10.48 -0.07 -0.53
CA ARG A 26 11.49 -0.10 -1.60
C ARG A 26 11.16 -1.15 -2.64
N GLU A 27 11.74 -1.01 -3.81
CA GLU A 27 11.74 -2.03 -4.87
C GLU A 27 12.21 -3.38 -4.32
N TYR A 28 11.48 -4.45 -4.62
CA TYR A 28 11.65 -5.82 -4.09
C TYR A 28 11.34 -5.99 -2.58
N ALA A 29 10.79 -4.99 -1.95
CA ALA A 29 10.39 -4.98 -0.56
C ALA A 29 9.13 -4.13 -0.39
N GLU A 30 8.14 -4.39 -1.25
CA GLU A 30 6.86 -3.72 -1.24
C GLU A 30 6.05 -4.12 -0.02
N ASP A 31 5.35 -3.12 0.54
CA ASP A 31 4.36 -3.34 1.59
C ASP A 31 3.22 -4.23 1.07
N PRO A 32 2.68 -5.18 1.85
CA PRO A 32 1.56 -6.02 1.43
C PRO A 32 0.33 -5.24 0.94
N VAL A 33 0.14 -4.00 1.40
CA VAL A 33 -0.94 -3.10 0.98
C VAL A 33 -0.68 -2.47 -0.39
N PHE A 34 0.56 -2.51 -0.89
CA PHE A 34 1.01 -1.79 -2.09
C PHE A 34 0.03 -1.91 -3.27
N TRP A 35 -0.32 -3.14 -3.65
CA TRP A 35 -1.22 -3.39 -4.78
C TRP A 35 -2.64 -2.87 -4.60
N SER A 36 -2.98 -2.51 -3.37
CA SER A 36 -4.29 -1.96 -3.01
C SER A 36 -4.35 -0.44 -3.06
N VAL A 37 -3.18 0.22 -3.13
CA VAL A 37 -3.06 1.68 -3.09
C VAL A 37 -2.46 2.29 -4.37
N VAL A 38 -1.92 1.47 -5.28
CA VAL A 38 -1.32 1.96 -6.53
C VAL A 38 -2.23 1.75 -7.74
N ALA A 39 -2.00 2.54 -8.78
CA ALA A 39 -2.69 2.39 -10.06
C ALA A 39 -2.35 1.04 -10.74
N PRO A 40 -3.27 0.45 -11.52
CA PRO A 40 -3.06 -0.84 -12.20
C PRO A 40 -1.85 -0.87 -13.14
N THR A 41 -1.38 0.28 -13.58
CA THR A 41 -0.19 0.43 -14.43
C THR A 41 1.13 0.41 -13.66
N THR A 42 1.08 0.44 -12.32
CA THR A 42 2.24 0.39 -11.45
C THR A 42 2.55 -1.05 -11.09
N PHE A 43 3.78 -1.49 -11.34
CA PHE A 43 4.20 -2.88 -11.14
C PHE A 43 5.35 -3.07 -10.14
N ALA A 44 5.85 -1.99 -9.54
CA ALA A 44 6.89 -2.01 -8.51
C ALA A 44 6.97 -0.68 -7.77
N ALA A 45 7.47 -0.71 -6.55
CA ALA A 45 7.69 0.50 -5.74
C ALA A 45 8.82 1.40 -6.23
N ARG A 46 9.59 0.99 -7.24
CA ARG A 46 10.72 1.69 -7.87
C ARG A 46 11.58 2.49 -6.88
N ARG A 47 12.77 1.98 -6.55
CA ARG A 47 13.71 2.53 -5.55
C ARG A 47 13.04 2.68 -4.18
N ARG A 48 12.51 3.86 -3.84
CA ARG A 48 11.67 4.09 -2.67
C ARG A 48 10.39 4.80 -3.11
N SER A 49 9.26 4.31 -2.59
CA SER A 49 7.96 4.95 -2.72
C SER A 49 7.39 5.21 -1.35
N ILE A 50 6.97 6.45 -1.09
CA ILE A 50 6.32 6.84 0.16
C ILE A 50 4.95 7.40 -0.20
N TYR A 51 3.89 6.77 0.34
CA TYR A 51 2.51 7.25 0.25
C TYR A 51 2.06 7.68 1.63
N VAL A 52 1.48 8.88 1.70
CA VAL A 52 0.99 9.44 2.95
C VAL A 52 -0.48 9.80 2.79
N PHE A 53 -1.28 9.30 3.72
CA PHE A 53 -2.71 9.58 3.83
C PHE A 53 -2.92 10.42 5.08
N THR A 54 -3.52 11.60 4.95
CA THR A 54 -3.78 12.50 6.08
C THR A 54 -5.25 12.82 6.15
N ARG A 55 -5.88 12.55 7.29
CA ARG A 55 -7.28 12.88 7.54
C ARG A 55 -7.42 14.40 7.72
N ARG A 56 -8.33 15.00 6.95
CA ARG A 56 -8.65 16.44 7.03
C ARG A 56 -9.82 16.70 7.99
N PRO A 57 -9.96 17.93 8.49
CA PRO A 57 -11.06 18.27 9.40
C PRO A 57 -12.47 18.08 8.79
N ASP A 58 -12.59 18.12 7.46
CA ASP A 58 -13.85 17.89 6.75
C ASP A 58 -14.19 16.39 6.60
N GLY A 59 -13.32 15.52 7.13
CA GLY A 59 -13.46 14.05 7.05
C GLY A 59 -12.91 13.44 5.76
N SER A 60 -12.44 14.22 4.80
CA SER A 60 -11.74 13.73 3.63
C SER A 60 -10.31 13.26 3.97
N VAL A 61 -9.71 12.51 3.07
CA VAL A 61 -8.32 12.05 3.20
C VAL A 61 -7.48 12.64 2.07
N GLU A 62 -6.48 13.41 2.44
CA GLU A 62 -5.41 13.85 1.56
C GLU A 62 -4.54 12.65 1.18
N ARG A 63 -4.14 12.57 -0.08
CA ARG A 63 -3.34 11.45 -0.63
C ARG A 63 -2.11 12.01 -1.30
N LEU A 64 -0.97 11.83 -0.67
CA LEU A 64 0.29 12.36 -1.16
C LEU A 64 1.26 11.25 -1.55
N ALA A 65 1.98 11.47 -2.63
CA ALA A 65 3.11 10.63 -3.03
C ALA A 65 4.40 11.45 -2.96
N LEU A 66 5.38 10.95 -2.21
CA LEU A 66 6.69 11.54 -2.08
C LEU A 66 7.67 10.74 -2.97
N GLY A 67 8.27 11.43 -3.92
CA GLY A 67 9.22 10.82 -4.85
C GLY A 67 8.61 9.87 -5.89
N GLY A 68 7.28 9.85 -6.01
CA GLY A 68 6.55 9.06 -6.97
C GLY A 68 5.74 9.90 -7.94
N GLY A 69 5.17 9.24 -8.95
CA GLY A 69 4.19 9.86 -9.84
C GLY A 69 2.82 9.97 -9.18
N THR A 70 1.95 10.78 -9.77
CA THR A 70 0.57 11.00 -9.31
C THR A 70 -0.36 9.79 -9.47
N GLN A 71 0.15 8.67 -9.97
CA GLN A 71 -0.63 7.43 -10.21
C GLN A 71 -1.89 7.71 -11.07
N GLY A 72 -1.74 8.53 -12.11
CA GLY A 72 -2.86 8.92 -12.98
C GLY A 72 -3.80 9.96 -12.36
N GLY A 73 -3.35 10.73 -11.37
CA GLY A 73 -4.14 11.75 -10.67
C GLY A 73 -4.79 11.27 -9.38
N VAL A 74 -4.55 10.00 -9.00
CA VAL A 74 -5.06 9.44 -7.74
C VAL A 74 -4.36 10.06 -6.52
N TYR A 75 -3.09 10.44 -6.68
CA TYR A 75 -2.28 11.11 -5.68
C TYR A 75 -1.85 12.50 -6.13
N GLU A 76 -1.67 13.38 -5.19
CA GLU A 76 -0.94 14.61 -5.37
C GLU A 76 0.55 14.35 -5.10
N ALA A 77 1.43 14.86 -5.97
CA ALA A 77 2.86 14.78 -5.76
C ALA A 77 3.29 15.89 -4.79
N PHE A 78 3.64 15.51 -3.57
CA PHE A 78 4.15 16.47 -2.60
C PHE A 78 5.55 16.95 -2.99
N ARG A 79 5.74 18.25 -2.93
CA ARG A 79 7.02 18.92 -3.20
C ARG A 79 7.28 19.93 -2.09
N SER A 80 8.58 20.16 -1.78
CA SER A 80 8.95 21.17 -0.80
C SER A 80 8.48 22.56 -1.22
N SER A 81 7.89 23.28 -0.29
CA SER A 81 7.57 24.69 -0.43
C SER A 81 8.79 25.59 -0.17
N ARG A 82 9.86 25.04 0.44
CA ARG A 82 11.09 25.78 0.75
C ARG A 82 11.88 26.09 -0.52
N PRO A 83 12.48 27.28 -0.64
CA PRO A 83 13.43 27.58 -1.71
C PRO A 83 14.55 26.53 -1.76
N VAL A 84 15.03 26.22 -2.96
CA VAL A 84 16.12 25.22 -3.14
C VAL A 84 17.35 25.54 -2.29
N SER A 85 17.66 26.82 -2.12
CA SER A 85 18.79 27.30 -1.27
C SER A 85 18.62 27.02 0.23
N GLU A 86 17.41 26.71 0.67
CA GLU A 86 17.07 26.47 2.09
C GLU A 86 16.76 24.99 2.36
N ARG A 87 16.80 24.14 1.31
CA ARG A 87 16.61 22.70 1.45
C ARG A 87 17.87 22.05 1.96
N GLU A 88 17.72 21.10 2.85
CA GLU A 88 18.81 20.20 3.23
C GLU A 88 19.21 19.38 1.99
N GLY A 89 20.50 19.32 1.62
CA GLY A 89 21.01 18.55 0.49
C GLY A 89 22.04 19.26 -0.36
N ASP A 90 22.47 18.58 -1.40
CA ASP A 90 23.46 19.08 -2.35
C ASP A 90 22.87 19.97 -3.46
N GLY A 91 21.59 20.27 -3.39
CA GLY A 91 20.92 21.18 -4.34
C GLY A 91 20.59 20.59 -5.71
N GLU A 92 20.75 19.30 -5.90
CA GLU A 92 20.30 18.63 -7.14
C GLU A 92 18.78 18.48 -7.14
N GLY A 93 18.11 19.25 -7.98
CA GLY A 93 16.65 19.46 -7.98
C GLY A 93 15.75 18.24 -8.17
N ASN A 94 16.30 17.02 -8.31
CA ASN A 94 15.55 15.77 -8.45
C ASN A 94 15.80 14.78 -7.29
N ALA A 95 16.62 15.12 -6.33
CA ALA A 95 16.98 14.24 -5.23
C ALA A 95 15.78 13.92 -4.30
N GLU A 96 14.76 14.79 -4.23
CA GLU A 96 13.47 14.53 -3.58
C GLU A 96 12.77 13.27 -4.07
N LEU A 97 13.09 12.80 -5.28
CA LEU A 97 12.39 11.68 -5.91
C LEU A 97 12.84 10.31 -5.41
N TRP A 98 14.06 10.18 -4.89
CA TRP A 98 14.61 8.87 -4.51
C TRP A 98 15.82 8.89 -3.57
N GLY A 99 16.29 10.06 -3.15
CA GLY A 99 17.44 10.22 -2.27
C GLY A 99 17.06 10.38 -0.80
N ASN A 100 17.99 10.89 -0.02
CA ASN A 100 17.76 11.24 1.38
C ASN A 100 16.79 12.41 1.51
N GLU A 101 16.68 13.22 0.48
CA GLU A 101 15.77 14.36 0.39
C GLU A 101 14.30 13.93 0.52
N GLN A 102 13.95 12.70 0.17
CA GLN A 102 12.61 12.18 0.45
C GLN A 102 12.30 12.20 1.96
N TRP A 103 13.30 11.95 2.81
CA TRP A 103 13.13 11.98 4.26
C TRP A 103 12.99 13.39 4.80
N TRP A 104 13.67 14.37 4.21
CA TRP A 104 13.50 15.78 4.55
C TRP A 104 12.13 16.28 4.11
N LEU A 105 11.71 15.90 2.90
CA LEU A 105 10.40 16.19 2.39
C LEU A 105 9.29 15.55 3.25
N PHE A 106 9.51 14.33 3.71
CA PHE A 106 8.60 13.64 4.62
C PHE A 106 8.52 14.37 5.97
N ARG A 107 9.65 14.79 6.53
CA ARG A 107 9.68 15.59 7.76
C ARG A 107 8.92 16.92 7.59
N GLU A 108 9.18 17.65 6.51
CA GLU A 108 8.46 18.89 6.19
C GLU A 108 6.94 18.67 6.14
N LEU A 109 6.50 17.59 5.53
CA LEU A 109 5.09 17.21 5.48
C LEU A 109 4.52 16.93 6.87
N VAL A 110 5.22 16.16 7.69
CA VAL A 110 4.75 15.82 9.05
C VAL A 110 4.69 17.06 9.94
N GLU A 111 5.69 17.94 9.87
CA GLU A 111 5.70 19.21 10.58
C GLU A 111 4.55 20.12 10.17
N ASP A 112 4.23 20.15 8.87
CA ASP A 112 3.18 20.99 8.29
C ASP A 112 1.76 20.50 8.63
N ARG A 113 1.58 19.18 8.74
CA ARG A 113 0.28 18.55 9.08
C ARG A 113 0.08 18.36 10.58
N ASP A 114 1.16 18.32 11.35
CA ASP A 114 1.18 18.15 12.82
C ASP A 114 0.21 17.05 13.34
N PRO A 115 0.24 15.81 12.78
CA PRO A 115 -0.73 14.79 13.14
C PRO A 115 -0.57 14.35 14.59
N ALA A 116 -1.69 14.15 15.32
CA ALA A 116 -1.68 13.65 16.69
C ALA A 116 -1.39 12.13 16.73
N SER A 117 -1.74 11.39 15.67
CA SER A 117 -1.46 9.96 15.55
C SER A 117 -0.93 9.61 14.16
N ILE A 118 0.11 8.76 14.12
CA ILE A 118 0.76 8.29 12.88
C ILE A 118 0.74 6.78 12.88
N VAL A 119 0.02 6.18 11.94
CA VAL A 119 0.01 4.73 11.76
C VAL A 119 1.10 4.32 10.79
N LEU A 120 1.91 3.35 11.20
CA LEU A 120 2.90 2.67 10.37
C LEU A 120 2.54 1.18 10.28
N ASN A 121 2.80 0.55 9.13
CA ASN A 121 2.57 -0.89 8.97
C ASN A 121 3.68 -1.69 9.67
N ILE A 122 3.56 -1.82 10.98
CA ILE A 122 4.46 -2.57 11.86
C ILE A 122 3.59 -3.41 12.79
N ASP A 123 3.66 -4.73 12.66
CA ASP A 123 2.95 -5.64 13.55
C ASP A 123 3.69 -6.98 13.69
N GLU A 124 3.57 -7.63 14.84
CA GLU A 124 4.22 -8.92 15.11
C GLU A 124 3.32 -10.13 14.77
N HIS A 125 2.02 -9.90 14.55
CA HIS A 125 1.05 -10.97 14.35
C HIS A 125 0.37 -10.92 12.98
N GLN A 126 0.20 -9.73 12.42
CA GLN A 126 -0.51 -9.50 11.16
C GLN A 126 0.44 -9.15 10.01
N ALA A 127 0.87 -10.16 9.27
CA ALA A 127 1.82 -9.99 8.16
C ALA A 127 1.35 -8.98 7.09
N PHE A 128 0.04 -8.80 6.89
CA PHE A 128 -0.50 -7.78 5.99
C PHE A 128 -0.35 -6.34 6.49
N SER A 129 0.00 -6.18 7.76
CA SER A 129 0.25 -4.88 8.41
C SER A 129 1.70 -4.74 8.88
N ASP A 130 2.59 -5.63 8.42
CA ASP A 130 4.02 -5.64 8.76
C ASP A 130 4.87 -5.51 7.50
N GLY A 131 4.63 -4.42 6.76
CA GLY A 131 5.31 -4.15 5.50
C GLY A 131 6.53 -3.25 5.62
N LEU A 132 6.75 -2.63 6.77
CA LEU A 132 7.85 -1.70 6.98
C LEU A 132 9.13 -2.44 7.40
N HIS A 133 10.00 -2.68 6.44
CA HIS A 133 11.29 -3.35 6.68
C HIS A 133 12.18 -2.60 7.66
N ALA A 134 12.98 -3.30 8.48
CA ALA A 134 13.77 -2.74 9.58
C ALA A 134 14.60 -1.51 9.18
N GLY A 135 15.38 -1.57 8.10
CA GLY A 135 16.19 -0.42 7.66
C GLY A 135 15.39 0.76 7.16
N GLU A 136 14.21 0.51 6.56
CA GLU A 136 13.28 1.55 6.14
C GLU A 136 12.60 2.19 7.35
N ARG A 137 12.24 1.37 8.35
CA ARG A 137 11.70 1.81 9.62
C ARG A 137 12.66 2.74 10.36
N GLU A 138 13.94 2.34 10.51
CA GLU A 138 14.96 3.16 11.16
C GLU A 138 15.15 4.52 10.48
N ALA A 139 15.12 4.56 9.15
CA ALA A 139 15.24 5.80 8.38
C ALA A 139 14.00 6.70 8.56
N LEU A 140 12.80 6.10 8.54
CA LEU A 140 11.55 6.80 8.75
C LEU A 140 11.45 7.35 10.18
N GLU A 141 11.78 6.57 11.20
CA GLU A 141 11.77 7.01 12.60
C GLU A 141 12.76 8.16 12.83
N ARG A 142 13.96 8.11 12.22
CA ARG A 142 14.88 9.27 12.24
C ARG A 142 14.30 10.50 11.57
N ALA A 143 13.56 10.32 10.47
CA ALA A 143 12.92 11.42 9.77
C ALA A 143 11.77 12.03 10.59
N LEU A 144 11.00 11.21 11.30
CA LEU A 144 9.94 11.68 12.21
C LEU A 144 10.50 12.55 13.35
N GLY A 145 11.71 12.28 13.82
CA GLY A 145 12.27 13.03 14.97
C GLY A 145 11.35 12.94 16.18
N PRO A 146 10.92 14.10 16.76
CA PRO A 146 10.04 14.09 17.94
C PRO A 146 8.64 13.50 17.69
N TYR A 147 8.20 13.44 16.43
CA TYR A 147 6.91 12.84 16.06
C TYR A 147 6.88 11.32 16.21
N VAL A 148 8.03 10.68 16.44
CA VAL A 148 8.09 9.22 16.68
C VAL A 148 7.25 8.80 17.89
N ASP A 149 7.08 9.67 18.88
CA ASP A 149 6.25 9.42 20.06
C ASP A 149 4.75 9.39 19.75
N ARG A 150 4.35 9.85 18.54
CA ARG A 150 2.96 9.82 18.04
C ARG A 150 2.68 8.60 17.16
N VAL A 151 3.67 7.73 16.98
CA VAL A 151 3.49 6.49 16.22
C VAL A 151 2.63 5.51 17.01
N VAL A 152 1.55 5.07 16.38
CA VAL A 152 0.64 4.08 16.94
C VAL A 152 0.62 2.82 16.08
N ARG A 153 0.43 1.67 16.73
CA ARG A 153 0.23 0.39 16.05
C ARG A 153 -1.26 0.14 15.88
N GLU A 154 -1.72 0.17 14.64
CA GLU A 154 -3.11 -0.14 14.29
C GLU A 154 -3.15 -1.08 13.08
N PRO A 155 -2.87 -2.37 13.30
CA PRO A 155 -2.77 -3.34 12.21
C PRO A 155 -4.10 -3.54 11.47
N ARG A 156 -5.23 -3.28 12.12
CA ARG A 156 -6.55 -3.44 11.49
C ARG A 156 -6.80 -2.45 10.38
N LEU A 157 -6.21 -1.25 10.43
CA LEU A 157 -6.36 -0.27 9.36
C LEU A 157 -5.94 -0.84 8.00
N ALA A 158 -4.77 -1.43 7.93
CA ALA A 158 -4.25 -2.05 6.71
C ALA A 158 -5.07 -3.29 6.29
N VAL A 159 -5.38 -4.18 7.24
CA VAL A 159 -6.14 -5.41 7.01
C VAL A 159 -7.56 -5.10 6.50
N ASP A 160 -8.27 -4.22 7.18
CA ASP A 160 -9.65 -3.90 6.82
C ASP A 160 -9.69 -3.12 5.50
N TYR A 161 -8.70 -2.26 5.22
CA TYR A 161 -8.58 -1.60 3.93
C TYR A 161 -8.40 -2.60 2.78
N ILE A 162 -7.57 -3.63 2.94
CA ILE A 162 -7.41 -4.70 1.94
C ILE A 162 -8.68 -5.54 1.83
N ALA A 163 -9.33 -5.84 2.95
CA ALA A 163 -10.46 -6.75 3.04
C ALA A 163 -11.75 -6.19 2.43
N VAL A 164 -11.98 -4.88 2.54
CA VAL A 164 -13.23 -4.26 2.05
C VAL A 164 -13.34 -4.36 0.52
N ARG A 165 -14.53 -4.75 0.06
CA ARG A 165 -14.91 -4.78 -1.35
C ARG A 165 -15.90 -3.66 -1.63
N VAL A 166 -15.67 -2.93 -2.72
CA VAL A 166 -16.60 -1.92 -3.21
C VAL A 166 -17.46 -2.49 -4.35
N PRO A 167 -18.68 -1.97 -4.58
CA PRO A 167 -19.58 -2.50 -5.61
C PRO A 167 -18.96 -2.60 -6.99
N GLU A 168 -18.07 -1.68 -7.35
CA GLU A 168 -17.37 -1.65 -8.64
C GLU A 168 -16.46 -2.87 -8.86
N MET A 169 -16.06 -3.56 -7.80
CA MET A 169 -15.25 -4.78 -7.88
C MET A 169 -16.10 -6.03 -8.17
N MET A 170 -17.39 -6.00 -7.83
CA MET A 170 -18.26 -7.18 -7.87
C MET A 170 -18.37 -7.84 -9.25
N PRO A 171 -18.49 -7.12 -10.39
CA PRO A 171 -18.52 -7.77 -11.71
C PRO A 171 -17.26 -8.60 -11.96
N ARG A 172 -16.08 -8.06 -11.58
CA ARG A 172 -14.81 -8.76 -11.76
C ARG A 172 -14.66 -9.98 -10.85
N TYR A 173 -15.15 -9.87 -9.62
CA TYR A 173 -15.18 -11.03 -8.71
C TYR A 173 -16.04 -12.16 -9.26
N ARG A 174 -17.20 -11.85 -9.85
CA ARG A 174 -18.06 -12.84 -10.47
C ARG A 174 -17.36 -13.56 -11.63
N GLU A 175 -16.70 -12.84 -12.53
CA GLU A 175 -15.94 -13.44 -13.62
C GLU A 175 -14.83 -14.40 -13.12
N VAL A 176 -14.10 -13.97 -12.08
CA VAL A 176 -13.06 -14.81 -11.46
C VAL A 176 -13.68 -16.05 -10.84
N GLU A 177 -14.78 -15.92 -10.11
CA GLU A 177 -15.47 -17.03 -9.46
C GLU A 177 -16.01 -18.05 -10.48
N GLU A 178 -16.68 -17.59 -11.55
CA GLU A 178 -17.14 -18.44 -12.65
C GLU A 178 -15.98 -19.20 -13.30
N THR A 179 -14.86 -18.54 -13.53
CA THR A 179 -13.66 -19.16 -14.08
C THR A 179 -13.09 -20.23 -13.13
N VAL A 180 -12.99 -19.94 -11.84
CA VAL A 180 -12.52 -20.88 -10.81
C VAL A 180 -13.44 -22.10 -10.73
N HIS A 181 -14.76 -21.89 -10.73
CA HIS A 181 -15.72 -22.99 -10.72
C HIS A 181 -15.59 -23.89 -11.98
N ALA A 182 -15.39 -23.31 -13.15
CA ALA A 182 -15.17 -24.06 -14.39
C ALA A 182 -13.88 -24.90 -14.32
N ILE A 183 -12.79 -24.31 -13.82
CA ILE A 183 -11.51 -25.02 -13.63
C ILE A 183 -11.66 -26.16 -12.63
N LEU A 184 -12.27 -25.94 -11.47
CA LEU A 184 -12.49 -26.96 -10.45
C LEU A 184 -13.39 -28.09 -10.96
N SER A 185 -14.48 -27.76 -11.63
CA SER A 185 -15.39 -28.78 -12.22
C SER A 185 -14.65 -29.69 -13.20
N ARG A 186 -13.75 -29.12 -14.01
CA ARG A 186 -12.93 -29.91 -14.92
C ARG A 186 -11.85 -30.71 -14.21
N ALA A 187 -11.20 -30.13 -13.17
CA ALA A 187 -10.16 -30.81 -12.40
C ALA A 187 -10.64 -32.12 -11.75
N PHE A 188 -11.90 -32.15 -11.32
CA PHE A 188 -12.52 -33.29 -10.67
C PHE A 188 -13.43 -34.12 -11.61
N SER A 189 -13.20 -34.05 -12.91
CA SER A 189 -13.92 -34.82 -13.92
C SER A 189 -13.03 -35.89 -14.54
N ASN A 190 -13.64 -36.83 -15.27
CA ASN A 190 -12.93 -37.85 -16.04
C ASN A 190 -12.05 -37.30 -17.17
N ALA A 191 -12.14 -35.97 -17.44
CA ALA A 191 -11.22 -35.33 -18.38
C ALA A 191 -9.81 -35.09 -17.79
N VAL A 192 -9.67 -35.22 -16.48
CA VAL A 192 -8.38 -35.04 -15.75
C VAL A 192 -8.09 -36.23 -14.85
N VAL A 193 -9.10 -36.85 -14.25
CA VAL A 193 -8.93 -37.95 -13.31
C VAL A 193 -9.21 -39.28 -13.99
N THR A 194 -8.19 -40.16 -14.04
CA THR A 194 -8.31 -41.57 -14.36
C THR A 194 -8.27 -42.37 -13.06
N PRO A 195 -9.37 -43.04 -12.66
CA PRO A 195 -9.40 -43.81 -11.41
C PRO A 195 -8.31 -44.88 -11.38
N GLY A 196 -7.56 -44.96 -10.28
CA GLY A 196 -6.46 -45.90 -10.08
C GLY A 196 -5.11 -45.47 -10.68
N GLU A 197 -5.08 -44.37 -11.46
CA GLU A 197 -3.85 -43.86 -12.08
C GLU A 197 -3.54 -42.42 -11.60
N THR A 198 -4.51 -41.52 -11.65
CA THR A 198 -4.31 -40.12 -11.31
C THR A 198 -4.15 -39.90 -9.81
N THR A 199 -3.05 -39.29 -9.41
CA THR A 199 -2.78 -38.97 -8.02
C THR A 199 -3.32 -37.55 -7.67
N THR A 200 -3.40 -37.24 -6.38
CA THR A 200 -3.73 -35.87 -5.91
C THR A 200 -2.69 -34.85 -6.35
N ASP A 201 -1.43 -35.27 -6.51
CA ASP A 201 -0.37 -34.39 -7.00
C ASP A 201 -0.53 -34.07 -8.49
N ASP A 202 -0.98 -35.02 -9.31
CA ASP A 202 -1.27 -34.77 -10.72
C ASP A 202 -2.37 -33.71 -10.88
N VAL A 203 -3.45 -33.82 -10.11
CA VAL A 203 -4.53 -32.84 -10.09
C VAL A 203 -4.02 -31.48 -9.61
N ARG A 204 -3.19 -31.45 -8.56
CA ARG A 204 -2.58 -30.21 -8.06
C ARG A 204 -1.72 -29.52 -9.12
N TRP A 205 -0.90 -30.26 -9.86
CA TRP A 205 -0.08 -29.72 -10.93
C TRP A 205 -0.92 -29.25 -12.11
N TRP A 206 -1.93 -30.03 -12.48
CA TRP A 206 -2.88 -29.64 -13.53
C TRP A 206 -3.57 -28.29 -13.20
N LEU A 207 -4.03 -28.10 -11.95
CA LEU A 207 -4.63 -26.85 -11.49
C LEU A 207 -3.64 -25.68 -11.59
N ARG A 208 -2.39 -25.88 -11.15
CA ARG A 208 -1.35 -24.83 -11.23
C ARG A 208 -1.07 -24.38 -12.66
N GLU A 209 -1.08 -25.28 -13.60
CA GLU A 209 -0.88 -24.97 -15.02
C GLU A 209 -2.06 -24.20 -15.62
N ARG A 210 -3.27 -24.38 -15.10
CA ARG A 210 -4.47 -23.70 -15.58
C ARG A 210 -4.67 -22.29 -15.01
N ILE A 211 -4.08 -22.01 -13.86
CA ILE A 211 -4.18 -20.70 -13.19
C ILE A 211 -3.10 -19.73 -13.69
N ARG A 212 -2.09 -20.22 -14.39
CA ARG A 212 -1.07 -19.37 -15.02
C ARG A 212 -1.59 -18.75 -16.29
#